data_602e47f1dabf090a84e4fa41d1123071
#
_entry.id   602e47f1dabf090a84e4fa41d1123071
#
_cell.length_a   1.000
_cell.length_b   1.000
_cell.length_c   1.000
_cell.angle_alpha   90.00
_cell.angle_beta   90.00
_cell.angle_gamma   90.00
#
_symmetry.space_group_name_H-M   'P 1'
#
loop_
_entity.id
_entity.type
_entity.pdbx_description
1 polymer ?
#
loop_
_entity_poly.entity_id
_entity_poly.type
_entity_poly.pdbx_seq_one_letter_code
_entity_poly.pdbx_strand_id
1 'polypeptide(L)'
;TKIAAIAGRKNEFGKLEILGFGRDDSFGVQHGMVLNIDQTIKAIHQALENCYATNPQLEISEVYVGIAGHHIKSLQTRGDIVRTDTEVEIAQKEIDQLIGDQYKTYIPAGDQIIDVIPQEYTVDNIPNIANPIGMAGIKMGANFHIITGDKNAIRNINRSVEKSGLGIKDLVLQPLASAAAVMCDQDLEAGVAIVDIGGGTTDLAVFYEGILKHTAVIPYGGENITNDIKNGLGVLKTQAEQMKIQFGSALSDETLSNAYITIPGLRGQQAKEISVKNLSHIIQARMQEVLEFVVYHLKQVGLDNKLLNGGIILTGGGSQLKHLIQLTEYVTGITARIGFPNEHLASGHI
;
A
#
# COMPACT_ATOMS: atom_id res chain seq x y z
N THR A 1 9.00 6.09 -10.34
CA THR A 1 8.68 6.23 -8.92
C THR A 1 9.94 6.47 -8.09
N LYS A 2 9.95 6.26 -6.80
CA LYS A 2 11.07 6.53 -5.90
C LYS A 2 11.44 5.29 -5.11
N ILE A 3 12.69 5.22 -4.63
CA ILE A 3 13.14 4.34 -3.55
C ILE A 3 13.31 5.20 -2.30
N ALA A 4 12.84 4.73 -1.16
CA ALA A 4 13.00 5.38 0.12
C ALA A 4 13.60 4.39 1.13
N ALA A 5 14.55 4.85 1.91
CA ALA A 5 15.16 4.15 3.03
C ALA A 5 14.82 4.89 4.33
N ILE A 6 14.30 4.18 5.30
CA ILE A 6 13.95 4.72 6.62
C ILE A 6 14.61 3.84 7.66
N ALA A 7 15.43 4.43 8.51
CA ALA A 7 15.98 3.79 9.69
C ALA A 7 15.24 4.28 10.92
N GLY A 8 14.80 3.36 11.78
CA GLY A 8 14.08 3.70 13.00
C GLY A 8 14.22 2.65 14.08
N ARG A 9 13.92 3.02 15.31
CA ARG A 9 13.84 2.12 16.45
C ARG A 9 12.62 2.40 17.31
N LYS A 10 12.10 1.39 17.98
CA LYS A 10 11.07 1.59 19.00
C LYS A 10 11.72 2.09 20.27
N ASN A 11 11.17 3.15 20.87
CA ASN A 11 11.57 3.64 22.19
C ASN A 11 10.88 2.84 23.32
N GLU A 12 11.17 3.18 24.56
CA GLU A 12 10.61 2.54 25.77
C GLU A 12 9.07 2.63 25.86
N PHE A 13 8.45 3.59 25.18
CA PHE A 13 7.01 3.76 25.11
C PHE A 13 6.38 3.05 23.90
N GLY A 14 7.15 2.27 23.13
CA GLY A 14 6.69 1.58 21.94
C GLY A 14 6.50 2.49 20.71
N LYS A 15 6.82 3.79 20.80
CA LYS A 15 6.76 4.73 19.69
C LYS A 15 8.01 4.61 18.82
N LEU A 16 7.84 4.88 17.51
CA LEU A 16 8.91 4.82 16.53
C LEU A 16 9.71 6.14 16.51
N GLU A 17 11.00 6.07 16.78
CA GLU A 17 11.96 7.15 16.57
C GLU A 17 12.58 6.99 15.19
N ILE A 18 12.47 7.99 14.33
CA ILE A 18 13.13 8.02 13.02
C ILE A 18 14.57 8.46 13.23
N LEU A 19 15.51 7.58 12.93
CA LEU A 19 16.95 7.82 13.07
C LEU A 19 17.60 8.31 11.78
N GLY A 20 17.02 7.98 10.63
CA GLY A 20 17.51 8.43 9.33
C GLY A 20 16.45 8.21 8.25
N PHE A 21 16.49 9.08 7.26
CA PHE A 21 15.61 9.01 6.10
C PHE A 21 16.38 9.43 4.85
N GLY A 22 16.20 8.67 3.78
CA GLY A 22 16.71 9.01 2.49
C GLY A 22 15.80 8.54 1.37
N ARG A 23 15.78 9.27 0.27
CA ARG A 23 15.02 8.88 -0.92
C ARG A 23 15.76 9.29 -2.18
N ASP A 24 15.49 8.55 -3.26
CA ASP A 24 15.93 8.89 -4.61
C ASP A 24 14.90 8.47 -5.65
N ASP A 25 14.90 9.13 -6.80
CA ASP A 25 14.05 8.76 -7.91
C ASP A 25 14.54 7.45 -8.55
N SER A 26 13.65 6.53 -8.82
CA SER A 26 13.98 5.26 -9.44
C SER A 26 13.48 5.16 -10.87
N PHE A 27 14.39 5.05 -11.80
CA PHE A 27 14.11 4.76 -13.20
C PHE A 27 14.08 3.24 -13.48
N GLY A 28 14.62 2.44 -12.57
CA GLY A 28 14.67 0.99 -12.67
C GLY A 28 13.40 0.25 -12.22
N VAL A 29 12.48 0.95 -11.52
CA VAL A 29 11.23 0.37 -11.00
C VAL A 29 10.03 1.05 -11.66
N GLN A 30 9.11 0.26 -12.22
CA GLN A 30 7.85 0.74 -12.78
C GLN A 30 6.71 -0.13 -12.29
N HIS A 31 5.60 0.50 -11.86
CA HIS A 31 4.40 -0.18 -11.33
C HIS A 31 4.73 -1.26 -10.28
N GLY A 32 5.68 -0.97 -9.39
CA GLY A 32 6.13 -1.87 -8.34
C GLY A 32 7.08 -2.99 -8.78
N MET A 33 7.43 -3.09 -10.07
CA MET A 33 8.32 -4.11 -10.59
C MET A 33 9.71 -3.57 -10.92
N VAL A 34 10.75 -4.33 -10.59
CA VAL A 34 12.13 -4.07 -11.00
C VAL A 34 12.30 -4.49 -12.45
N LEU A 35 12.38 -3.51 -13.36
CA LEU A 35 12.65 -3.71 -14.79
C LEU A 35 14.15 -3.62 -15.12
N ASN A 36 14.90 -2.83 -14.36
CA ASN A 36 16.33 -2.68 -14.53
C ASN A 36 17.05 -2.74 -13.19
N ILE A 37 17.76 -3.86 -12.96
CA ILE A 37 18.44 -4.14 -11.69
C ILE A 37 19.53 -3.10 -11.41
N ASP A 38 20.36 -2.74 -12.39
CA ASP A 38 21.50 -1.84 -12.17
C ASP A 38 21.03 -0.40 -11.84
N GLN A 39 19.96 0.07 -12.48
CA GLN A 39 19.36 1.37 -12.15
C GLN A 39 18.70 1.34 -10.77
N THR A 40 18.10 0.23 -10.40
CA THR A 40 17.50 0.04 -9.07
C THR A 40 18.57 0.04 -7.98
N ILE A 41 19.70 -0.66 -8.19
CA ILE A 41 20.84 -0.67 -7.28
C ILE A 41 21.37 0.76 -7.05
N LYS A 42 21.56 1.54 -8.12
CA LYS A 42 22.00 2.94 -7.99
C LYS A 42 21.06 3.77 -7.14
N ALA A 43 19.76 3.65 -7.37
CA ALA A 43 18.76 4.37 -6.58
C ALA A 43 18.72 3.89 -5.11
N ILE A 44 18.94 2.59 -4.84
CA ILE A 44 19.07 2.07 -3.46
C ILE A 44 20.30 2.71 -2.79
N HIS A 45 21.46 2.70 -3.42
CA HIS A 45 22.67 3.31 -2.88
C HIS A 45 22.48 4.80 -2.59
N GLN A 46 21.88 5.56 -3.52
CA GLN A 46 21.64 6.98 -3.31
C GLN A 46 20.65 7.24 -2.16
N ALA A 47 19.60 6.44 -2.06
CA ALA A 47 18.66 6.52 -0.93
C ALA A 47 19.34 6.21 0.42
N LEU A 48 20.26 5.23 0.45
CA LEU A 48 21.06 4.92 1.64
C LEU A 48 22.05 6.02 1.98
N GLU A 49 22.76 6.58 1.01
CA GLU A 49 23.66 7.71 1.22
C GLU A 49 22.91 8.91 1.80
N ASN A 50 21.73 9.23 1.26
CA ASN A 50 20.88 10.28 1.80
C ASN A 50 20.41 9.96 3.24
N CYS A 51 20.15 8.69 3.55
CA CYS A 51 19.79 8.25 4.89
C CYS A 51 20.97 8.39 5.86
N TYR A 52 22.18 7.99 5.46
CA TYR A 52 23.41 8.15 6.28
C TYR A 52 23.79 9.63 6.44
N ALA A 53 23.49 10.48 5.45
CA ALA A 53 23.74 11.92 5.56
C ALA A 53 22.91 12.56 6.69
N THR A 54 21.72 12.01 7.01
CA THR A 54 20.91 12.47 8.15
C THR A 54 21.47 12.00 9.50
N ASN A 55 22.12 10.83 9.52
CA ASN A 55 22.74 10.27 10.73
C ASN A 55 23.93 9.37 10.36
N PRO A 56 25.17 9.91 10.38
CA PRO A 56 26.37 9.16 10.00
C PRO A 56 26.74 7.97 10.90
N GLN A 57 26.08 7.83 12.06
CA GLN A 57 26.33 6.71 12.99
C GLN A 57 25.48 5.46 12.68
N LEU A 58 24.63 5.54 11.65
CA LEU A 58 23.82 4.40 11.27
C LEU A 58 24.68 3.32 10.60
N GLU A 59 24.46 2.07 11.03
CA GLU A 59 24.98 0.88 10.37
C GLU A 59 23.79 0.01 9.98
N ILE A 60 23.47 -0.02 8.67
CA ILE A 60 22.35 -0.77 8.14
C ILE A 60 22.91 -1.99 7.40
N SER A 61 22.68 -3.18 7.94
CA SER A 61 23.09 -4.45 7.35
C SER A 61 21.92 -5.26 6.78
N GLU A 62 20.73 -5.12 7.35
CA GLU A 62 19.51 -5.83 6.96
C GLU A 62 18.35 -4.87 6.85
N VAL A 63 17.43 -5.17 5.93
CA VAL A 63 16.25 -4.34 5.66
C VAL A 63 14.98 -5.17 5.52
N TYR A 64 13.85 -4.59 5.90
CA TYR A 64 12.53 -5.00 5.42
C TYR A 64 12.28 -4.34 4.08
N VAL A 65 11.79 -5.09 3.11
CA VAL A 65 11.58 -4.60 1.74
C VAL A 65 10.09 -4.57 1.45
N GLY A 66 9.56 -3.36 1.21
CA GLY A 66 8.18 -3.19 0.78
C GLY A 66 7.99 -3.68 -0.66
N ILE A 67 7.01 -4.53 -0.87
CA ILE A 67 6.64 -5.04 -2.19
C ILE A 67 5.22 -4.63 -2.56
N ALA A 68 5.04 -4.23 -3.80
CA ALA A 68 3.76 -3.94 -4.43
C ALA A 68 3.85 -4.22 -5.94
N GLY A 69 2.75 -4.10 -6.64
CA GLY A 69 2.72 -4.22 -8.08
C GLY A 69 1.62 -5.19 -8.55
N HIS A 70 1.26 -5.09 -9.83
CA HIS A 70 0.17 -5.88 -10.40
C HIS A 70 0.45 -7.40 -10.46
N HIS A 71 1.68 -7.83 -10.17
CA HIS A 71 2.06 -9.24 -10.05
C HIS A 71 1.67 -9.84 -8.70
N ILE A 72 1.26 -9.02 -7.73
CA ILE A 72 0.78 -9.47 -6.43
C ILE A 72 -0.69 -9.88 -6.57
N LYS A 73 -0.99 -11.07 -6.10
CA LYS A 73 -2.34 -11.65 -6.09
C LYS A 73 -2.66 -12.14 -4.69
N SER A 74 -3.93 -12.31 -4.40
CA SER A 74 -4.37 -12.94 -3.16
C SER A 74 -5.37 -14.05 -3.46
N LEU A 75 -5.38 -15.05 -2.60
CA LEU A 75 -6.36 -16.12 -2.63
C LEU A 75 -6.79 -16.46 -1.21
N GLN A 76 -8.01 -16.93 -1.06
CA GLN A 76 -8.53 -17.38 0.23
C GLN A 76 -8.53 -18.90 0.28
N THR A 77 -8.08 -19.45 1.40
CA THR A 77 -8.05 -20.88 1.66
C THR A 77 -8.55 -21.16 3.07
N ARG A 78 -8.83 -22.43 3.33
CA ARG A 78 -9.14 -22.89 4.68
C ARG A 78 -8.24 -24.09 5.00
N GLY A 79 -7.72 -24.10 6.22
CA GLY A 79 -6.97 -25.23 6.77
C GLY A 79 -7.64 -25.73 8.04
N ASP A 80 -7.60 -27.03 8.26
CA ASP A 80 -8.12 -27.66 9.49
C ASP A 80 -7.08 -28.66 9.99
N ILE A 81 -6.89 -28.72 11.31
CA ILE A 81 -6.12 -29.78 11.99
C ILE A 81 -6.97 -30.47 13.05
N VAL A 82 -6.73 -31.75 13.24
CA VAL A 82 -7.28 -32.53 14.34
C VAL A 82 -6.17 -32.75 15.36
N ARG A 83 -6.40 -32.31 16.57
CA ARG A 83 -5.43 -32.42 17.66
C ARG A 83 -5.44 -33.81 18.24
N THR A 84 -4.27 -34.34 18.50
CA THR A 84 -4.10 -35.67 19.13
C THR A 84 -4.25 -35.62 20.66
N ASP A 85 -3.84 -34.49 21.26
CA ASP A 85 -3.98 -34.24 22.68
C ASP A 85 -5.12 -33.23 22.93
N THR A 86 -6.20 -33.70 23.50
CA THR A 86 -7.42 -32.92 23.72
C THR A 86 -7.53 -32.38 25.15
N GLU A 87 -6.63 -32.84 26.04
CA GLU A 87 -6.61 -32.40 27.43
C GLU A 87 -5.72 -31.16 27.65
N VAL A 88 -4.86 -30.88 26.65
CA VAL A 88 -4.00 -29.69 26.66
C VAL A 88 -4.67 -28.57 25.87
N GLU A 89 -4.56 -27.36 26.34
CA GLU A 89 -5.06 -26.15 25.65
C GLU A 89 -4.32 -25.93 24.33
N ILE A 90 -4.98 -25.21 23.39
CA ILE A 90 -4.38 -24.80 22.12
C ILE A 90 -3.22 -23.83 22.41
N ALA A 91 -2.06 -24.11 21.84
CA ALA A 91 -0.85 -23.30 21.97
C ALA A 91 -0.43 -22.73 20.61
N GLN A 92 0.58 -21.86 20.59
CA GLN A 92 1.13 -21.25 19.36
C GLN A 92 1.56 -22.30 18.31
N LYS A 93 2.03 -23.46 18.78
CA LYS A 93 2.51 -24.56 17.91
C LYS A 93 1.43 -25.04 16.92
N GLU A 94 0.18 -25.15 17.34
CA GLU A 94 -0.92 -25.57 16.48
C GLU A 94 -1.24 -24.50 15.43
N ILE A 95 -1.14 -23.24 15.80
CA ILE A 95 -1.29 -22.11 14.87
C ILE A 95 -0.16 -22.15 13.83
N ASP A 96 1.09 -22.29 14.27
CA ASP A 96 2.26 -22.35 13.38
C ASP A 96 2.17 -23.55 12.44
N GLN A 97 1.63 -24.67 12.91
CA GLN A 97 1.38 -25.85 12.07
C GLN A 97 0.35 -25.54 10.99
N LEU A 98 -0.79 -24.95 11.34
CA LEU A 98 -1.82 -24.55 10.38
C LEU A 98 -1.28 -23.59 9.31
N ILE A 99 -0.52 -22.58 9.73
CA ILE A 99 0.12 -21.61 8.83
C ILE A 99 1.13 -22.34 7.93
N GLY A 100 1.99 -23.19 8.52
CA GLY A 100 2.99 -23.96 7.77
C GLY A 100 2.40 -24.89 6.72
N ASP A 101 1.23 -25.44 6.96
CA ASP A 101 0.53 -26.29 5.99
C ASP A 101 -0.03 -25.45 4.81
N GLN A 102 -0.40 -24.19 5.03
CA GLN A 102 -0.85 -23.31 3.94
C GLN A 102 0.28 -22.93 2.97
N TYR A 103 1.52 -22.89 3.41
CA TYR A 103 2.67 -22.69 2.50
C TYR A 103 2.85 -23.81 1.47
N LYS A 104 2.19 -24.98 1.68
CA LYS A 104 2.17 -26.12 0.74
C LYS A 104 0.98 -26.07 -0.22
N THR A 105 0.13 -25.04 -0.10
CA THR A 105 -1.05 -24.89 -0.97
C THR A 105 -0.62 -24.78 -2.43
N TYR A 106 -1.38 -25.46 -3.31
CA TYR A 106 -1.16 -25.37 -4.75
C TYR A 106 -1.42 -23.96 -5.25
N ILE A 107 -0.43 -23.37 -5.91
CA ILE A 107 -0.50 -22.07 -6.56
C ILE A 107 -0.10 -22.19 -8.04
N PRO A 108 -0.52 -21.26 -8.92
CA PRO A 108 -0.15 -21.28 -10.33
C PRO A 108 1.36 -21.37 -10.55
N ALA A 109 1.77 -22.09 -11.60
CA ALA A 109 3.18 -22.18 -11.97
C ALA A 109 3.73 -20.79 -12.32
N GLY A 110 4.87 -20.44 -11.73
CA GLY A 110 5.49 -19.11 -11.88
C GLY A 110 5.23 -18.15 -10.72
N ASP A 111 4.23 -18.40 -9.91
CA ASP A 111 3.99 -17.65 -8.66
C ASP A 111 4.70 -18.32 -7.47
N GLN A 112 4.92 -17.57 -6.41
CA GLN A 112 5.33 -18.06 -5.08
C GLN A 112 4.49 -17.41 -4.00
N ILE A 113 4.32 -18.10 -2.87
CA ILE A 113 3.68 -17.55 -1.68
C ILE A 113 4.66 -16.56 -1.05
N ILE A 114 4.15 -15.36 -0.77
CA ILE A 114 4.87 -14.29 -0.09
C ILE A 114 4.52 -14.31 1.38
N ASP A 115 3.21 -14.40 1.68
CA ASP A 115 2.73 -14.38 3.06
C ASP A 115 1.45 -15.21 3.21
N VAL A 116 1.21 -15.71 4.42
CA VAL A 116 0.02 -16.48 4.82
C VAL A 116 -0.55 -15.86 6.07
N ILE A 117 -1.64 -15.14 5.92
CA ILE A 117 -2.26 -14.37 6.99
C ILE A 117 -3.50 -15.09 7.49
N PRO A 118 -3.52 -15.59 8.75
CA PRO A 118 -4.72 -16.15 9.33
C PRO A 118 -5.77 -15.04 9.52
N GLN A 119 -7.01 -15.34 9.19
CA GLN A 119 -8.12 -14.40 9.31
C GLN A 119 -8.94 -14.69 10.58
N GLU A 120 -9.67 -15.78 10.59
CA GLU A 120 -10.51 -16.18 11.71
C GLU A 120 -10.34 -17.68 11.97
N TYR A 121 -10.38 -18.05 13.23
CA TYR A 121 -10.25 -19.44 13.66
C TYR A 121 -11.62 -20.03 13.98
N THR A 122 -11.69 -21.35 13.91
CA THR A 122 -12.83 -22.16 14.31
C THR A 122 -12.33 -23.26 15.24
N VAL A 123 -12.93 -23.41 16.42
CA VAL A 123 -12.62 -24.50 17.36
C VAL A 123 -13.88 -25.29 17.62
N ASP A 124 -13.88 -26.60 17.35
CA ASP A 124 -15.00 -27.51 17.51
C ASP A 124 -16.33 -26.98 16.95
N ASN A 125 -16.28 -26.40 15.73
CA ASN A 125 -17.37 -25.74 15.01
C ASN A 125 -17.86 -24.40 15.60
N ILE A 126 -17.17 -23.81 16.58
CA ILE A 126 -17.41 -22.45 17.03
C ILE A 126 -16.60 -21.51 16.13
N PRO A 127 -17.23 -20.73 15.25
CA PRO A 127 -16.55 -19.82 14.31
C PRO A 127 -16.19 -18.48 14.97
N ASN A 128 -15.56 -17.60 14.19
CA ASN A 128 -15.25 -16.20 14.52
C ASN A 128 -14.37 -16.04 15.76
N ILE A 129 -13.42 -16.94 15.96
CA ILE A 129 -12.47 -16.85 17.05
C ILE A 129 -11.25 -16.07 16.53
N ALA A 130 -10.96 -14.92 17.18
CA ALA A 130 -9.80 -14.09 16.82
C ALA A 130 -8.47 -14.71 17.31
N ASN A 131 -8.46 -15.29 18.51
CA ASN A 131 -7.30 -15.96 19.08
C ASN A 131 -7.72 -17.24 19.81
N PRO A 132 -7.33 -18.42 19.29
CA PRO A 132 -7.70 -19.71 19.89
C PRO A 132 -6.75 -20.16 21.03
N ILE A 133 -5.64 -19.45 21.30
CA ILE A 133 -4.68 -19.83 22.34
C ILE A 133 -5.37 -19.88 23.70
N GLY A 134 -5.14 -20.97 24.46
CA GLY A 134 -5.75 -21.20 25.74
C GLY A 134 -7.14 -21.83 25.68
N MET A 135 -7.70 -22.07 24.50
CA MET A 135 -8.97 -22.79 24.35
C MET A 135 -8.72 -24.30 24.34
N ALA A 136 -9.67 -25.07 24.90
CA ALA A 136 -9.72 -26.50 24.71
C ALA A 136 -10.51 -26.83 23.45
N GLY A 137 -10.13 -27.87 22.71
CA GLY A 137 -10.85 -28.31 21.52
C GLY A 137 -10.13 -29.43 20.78
N ILE A 138 -10.89 -30.21 20.02
CA ILE A 138 -10.38 -31.35 19.24
C ILE A 138 -10.00 -30.91 17.83
N LYS A 139 -10.88 -30.16 17.18
CA LYS A 139 -10.69 -29.71 15.80
C LYS A 139 -10.46 -28.21 15.79
N MET A 140 -9.33 -27.79 15.23
CA MET A 140 -9.04 -26.38 14.98
C MET A 140 -8.91 -26.13 13.48
N GLY A 141 -9.58 -25.11 12.99
CA GLY A 141 -9.47 -24.65 11.62
C GLY A 141 -9.25 -23.14 11.56
N ALA A 142 -8.80 -22.66 10.43
CA ALA A 142 -8.71 -21.23 10.15
C ALA A 142 -8.95 -20.94 8.67
N ASN A 143 -9.52 -19.76 8.41
CA ASN A 143 -9.50 -19.16 7.09
C ASN A 143 -8.19 -18.38 6.92
N PHE A 144 -7.62 -18.42 5.73
CA PHE A 144 -6.35 -17.77 5.42
C PHE A 144 -6.46 -16.87 4.20
N HIS A 145 -5.82 -15.72 4.29
CA HIS A 145 -5.53 -14.85 3.18
C HIS A 145 -4.09 -15.09 2.74
N ILE A 146 -3.91 -15.77 1.60
CA ILE A 146 -2.60 -16.11 1.06
C ILE A 146 -2.23 -15.06 0.01
N ILE A 147 -1.07 -14.46 0.16
CA ILE A 147 -0.52 -13.49 -0.77
C ILE A 147 0.52 -14.18 -1.63
N THR A 148 0.38 -14.06 -2.93
CA THR A 148 1.30 -14.63 -3.92
C THR A 148 1.84 -13.55 -4.85
N GLY A 149 2.98 -13.84 -5.49
CA GLY A 149 3.55 -12.95 -6.48
C GLY A 149 4.43 -13.69 -7.47
N ASP A 150 4.69 -13.07 -8.62
CA ASP A 150 5.56 -13.62 -9.65
C ASP A 150 6.99 -13.84 -9.14
N LYS A 151 7.50 -15.08 -9.32
CA LYS A 151 8.84 -15.49 -8.84
C LYS A 151 9.97 -14.64 -9.43
N ASN A 152 9.85 -14.21 -10.68
CA ASN A 152 10.92 -13.44 -11.33
C ASN A 152 10.91 -12.00 -10.81
N ALA A 153 9.73 -11.42 -10.60
CA ALA A 153 9.61 -10.10 -10.01
C ALA A 153 10.24 -10.05 -8.61
N ILE A 154 9.90 -11.03 -7.76
CA ILE A 154 10.46 -11.14 -6.40
C ILE A 154 11.96 -11.39 -6.45
N ARG A 155 12.43 -12.28 -7.34
CA ARG A 155 13.87 -12.53 -7.53
C ARG A 155 14.63 -11.26 -7.93
N ASN A 156 14.06 -10.43 -8.80
CA ASN A 156 14.70 -9.19 -9.22
C ASN A 156 14.79 -8.18 -8.05
N ILE A 157 13.78 -8.11 -7.21
CA ILE A 157 13.79 -7.30 -5.98
C ILE A 157 14.93 -7.79 -5.07
N ASN A 158 14.94 -9.10 -4.74
CA ASN A 158 15.96 -9.69 -3.87
C ASN A 158 17.37 -9.43 -4.39
N ARG A 159 17.61 -9.69 -5.68
CA ARG A 159 18.91 -9.45 -6.32
C ARG A 159 19.34 -7.99 -6.27
N SER A 160 18.41 -7.05 -6.39
CA SER A 160 18.74 -5.62 -6.34
C SER A 160 19.18 -5.21 -4.94
N VAL A 161 18.52 -5.72 -3.90
CA VAL A 161 18.83 -5.43 -2.50
C VAL A 161 20.14 -6.12 -2.09
N GLU A 162 20.30 -7.42 -2.37
CA GLU A 162 21.50 -8.20 -2.04
C GLU A 162 22.75 -7.63 -2.72
N LYS A 163 22.65 -7.27 -4.02
CA LYS A 163 23.76 -6.64 -4.76
C LYS A 163 24.07 -5.23 -4.28
N SER A 164 23.16 -4.58 -3.56
CA SER A 164 23.43 -3.32 -2.86
C SER A 164 24.14 -3.51 -1.53
N GLY A 165 24.52 -4.75 -1.16
CA GLY A 165 25.24 -5.06 0.07
C GLY A 165 24.36 -5.19 1.31
N LEU A 166 23.04 -5.34 1.12
CA LEU A 166 22.07 -5.46 2.21
C LEU A 166 21.50 -6.88 2.32
N GLY A 167 21.33 -7.37 3.54
CA GLY A 167 20.53 -8.55 3.82
C GLY A 167 19.02 -8.21 3.78
N ILE A 168 18.20 -9.16 3.32
CA ILE A 168 16.74 -9.02 3.37
C ILE A 168 16.26 -9.78 4.60
N LYS A 169 15.66 -9.05 5.53
CA LYS A 169 15.05 -9.66 6.71
C LYS A 169 13.69 -10.25 6.39
N ASP A 170 12.88 -9.49 5.66
CA ASP A 170 11.56 -9.96 5.22
C ASP A 170 11.04 -9.11 4.06
N LEU A 171 10.06 -9.67 3.31
CA LEU A 171 9.30 -8.98 2.26
C LEU A 171 7.92 -8.59 2.83
N VAL A 172 7.63 -7.30 2.87
CA VAL A 172 6.39 -6.79 3.46
C VAL A 172 5.48 -6.24 2.36
N LEU A 173 4.24 -6.69 2.33
CA LEU A 173 3.25 -6.14 1.39
C LEU A 173 2.98 -4.67 1.70
N GLN A 174 3.14 -3.79 0.72
CA GLN A 174 3.00 -2.33 0.94
C GLN A 174 1.64 -1.91 1.52
N PRO A 175 0.47 -2.40 1.04
CA PRO A 175 -0.81 -2.06 1.67
C PRO A 175 -0.86 -2.37 3.16
N LEU A 176 -0.20 -3.45 3.63
CA LEU A 176 -0.14 -3.79 5.06
C LEU A 176 0.81 -2.86 5.83
N ALA A 177 1.95 -2.50 5.21
CA ALA A 177 2.87 -1.54 5.81
C ALA A 177 2.23 -0.15 5.93
N SER A 178 1.52 0.30 4.89
CA SER A 178 0.78 1.56 4.90
C SER A 178 -0.33 1.55 5.95
N ALA A 179 -1.08 0.43 6.05
CA ALA A 179 -2.09 0.24 7.08
C ALA A 179 -1.49 0.36 8.50
N ALA A 180 -0.42 -0.38 8.77
CA ALA A 180 0.26 -0.34 10.07
C ALA A 180 0.79 1.06 10.44
N ALA A 181 1.08 1.91 9.44
CA ALA A 181 1.57 3.26 9.67
C ALA A 181 0.46 4.28 10.00
N VAL A 182 -0.76 4.09 9.51
CA VAL A 182 -1.81 5.12 9.55
C VAL A 182 -3.07 4.74 10.32
N MET A 183 -3.23 3.45 10.68
CA MET A 183 -4.36 2.95 11.47
C MET A 183 -4.06 3.02 12.97
N CYS A 184 -5.12 3.13 13.76
CA CYS A 184 -5.13 2.87 15.19
C CYS A 184 -6.03 1.65 15.53
N ASP A 185 -6.00 1.21 16.78
CA ASP A 185 -6.81 0.06 17.23
C ASP A 185 -8.31 0.28 17.05
N GLN A 186 -8.77 1.53 17.19
CA GLN A 186 -10.17 1.90 16.99
C GLN A 186 -10.61 1.74 15.52
N ASP A 187 -9.73 2.07 14.56
CA ASP A 187 -9.99 1.85 13.14
C ASP A 187 -10.18 0.37 12.83
N LEU A 188 -9.33 -0.49 13.41
CA LEU A 188 -9.42 -1.94 13.26
C LEU A 188 -10.76 -2.50 13.78
N GLU A 189 -11.20 -2.02 14.95
CA GLU A 189 -12.48 -2.43 15.54
C GLU A 189 -13.66 -1.94 14.71
N ALA A 190 -13.62 -0.69 14.25
CA ALA A 190 -14.71 -0.06 13.50
C ALA A 190 -14.88 -0.60 12.08
N GLY A 191 -13.85 -1.25 11.53
CA GLY A 191 -13.77 -1.66 10.14
C GLY A 191 -13.38 -0.49 9.22
N VAL A 192 -12.29 -0.67 8.45
CA VAL A 192 -11.64 0.40 7.69
C VAL A 192 -11.03 -0.10 6.39
N ALA A 193 -11.03 0.73 5.36
CA ALA A 193 -10.28 0.50 4.14
C ALA A 193 -9.11 1.50 4.03
N ILE A 194 -7.92 0.99 3.79
CA ILE A 194 -6.72 1.80 3.55
C ILE A 194 -6.49 1.85 2.05
N VAL A 195 -6.37 3.05 1.49
CA VAL A 195 -6.13 3.29 0.07
C VAL A 195 -4.86 4.12 -0.08
N ASP A 196 -3.77 3.45 -0.42
CA ASP A 196 -2.46 4.07 -0.66
C ASP A 196 -2.32 4.41 -2.15
N ILE A 197 -2.47 5.69 -2.48
CA ILE A 197 -2.38 6.18 -3.86
C ILE A 197 -0.94 6.55 -4.16
N GLY A 198 -0.20 5.59 -4.70
CA GLY A 198 1.17 5.74 -5.13
C GLY A 198 1.34 6.45 -6.48
N GLY A 199 2.56 6.43 -7.01
CA GLY A 199 2.84 6.95 -8.36
C GLY A 199 2.36 6.01 -9.47
N GLY A 200 2.63 4.71 -9.36
CA GLY A 200 2.33 3.70 -10.37
C GLY A 200 1.17 2.78 -10.04
N THR A 201 0.82 2.65 -8.76
CA THR A 201 -0.23 1.77 -8.24
C THR A 201 -1.06 2.50 -7.18
N THR A 202 -2.26 1.98 -6.95
CA THR A 202 -3.05 2.27 -5.76
C THR A 202 -3.25 0.95 -5.02
N ASP A 203 -2.80 0.90 -3.78
CA ASP A 203 -2.79 -0.31 -2.97
C ASP A 203 -3.93 -0.24 -1.95
N LEU A 204 -4.71 -1.33 -1.86
CA LEU A 204 -5.88 -1.45 -1.01
C LEU A 204 -5.66 -2.53 0.05
N ALA A 205 -5.96 -2.21 1.31
CA ALA A 205 -6.14 -3.18 2.39
C ALA A 205 -7.46 -2.92 3.12
N VAL A 206 -8.25 -3.94 3.36
CA VAL A 206 -9.57 -3.82 3.99
C VAL A 206 -9.58 -4.66 5.26
N PHE A 207 -9.87 -4.01 6.38
CA PHE A 207 -10.01 -4.63 7.69
C PHE A 207 -11.44 -4.54 8.18
N TYR A 208 -11.91 -5.60 8.80
CA TYR A 208 -13.22 -5.65 9.43
C TYR A 208 -13.17 -6.61 10.61
N GLU A 209 -13.72 -6.18 11.77
CA GLU A 209 -13.67 -6.93 13.04
C GLU A 209 -12.22 -7.31 13.44
N GLY A 210 -11.28 -6.40 13.24
CA GLY A 210 -9.86 -6.63 13.55
C GLY A 210 -9.11 -7.56 12.58
N ILE A 211 -9.78 -8.03 11.52
CA ILE A 211 -9.27 -9.05 10.59
C ILE A 211 -9.03 -8.44 9.22
N LEU A 212 -7.91 -8.76 8.60
CA LEU A 212 -7.65 -8.45 7.20
C LEU A 212 -8.60 -9.28 6.31
N LYS A 213 -9.57 -8.65 5.68
CA LYS A 213 -10.54 -9.32 4.81
C LYS A 213 -10.09 -9.35 3.35
N HIS A 214 -9.38 -8.31 2.89
CA HIS A 214 -8.97 -8.22 1.48
C HIS A 214 -7.73 -7.35 1.29
N THR A 215 -6.93 -7.70 0.29
CA THR A 215 -5.88 -6.84 -0.27
C THR A 215 -5.98 -6.82 -1.78
N ALA A 216 -5.72 -5.69 -2.40
CA ALA A 216 -5.66 -5.56 -3.85
C ALA A 216 -4.62 -4.53 -4.27
N VAL A 217 -4.09 -4.70 -5.48
CA VAL A 217 -3.23 -3.73 -6.13
C VAL A 217 -3.91 -3.27 -7.42
N ILE A 218 -4.32 -2.03 -7.45
CA ILE A 218 -4.94 -1.38 -8.60
C ILE A 218 -3.81 -0.79 -9.46
N PRO A 219 -3.68 -1.13 -10.76
CA PRO A 219 -2.54 -0.74 -11.58
C PRO A 219 -2.59 0.70 -12.08
N TYR A 220 -3.21 1.58 -11.32
CA TYR A 220 -3.33 3.01 -11.59
C TYR A 220 -2.85 3.82 -10.39
N GLY A 221 -2.19 4.96 -10.69
CA GLY A 221 -1.68 5.89 -9.67
C GLY A 221 -1.44 7.27 -10.26
N GLY A 222 -0.71 8.09 -9.54
CA GLY A 222 -0.44 9.49 -9.90
C GLY A 222 0.24 9.70 -11.25
N GLU A 223 1.00 8.71 -11.75
CA GLU A 223 1.65 8.77 -13.06
C GLU A 223 0.64 8.64 -14.21
N ASN A 224 -0.43 7.88 -14.03
CA ASN A 224 -1.52 7.78 -14.99
C ASN A 224 -2.19 9.14 -15.16
N ILE A 225 -2.46 9.85 -14.06
CA ILE A 225 -2.99 11.23 -14.09
C ILE A 225 -2.04 12.15 -14.87
N THR A 226 -0.72 12.07 -14.62
CA THR A 226 0.27 12.87 -15.33
C THR A 226 0.27 12.60 -16.82
N ASN A 227 0.15 11.32 -17.21
CA ASN A 227 0.07 10.93 -18.61
C ASN A 227 -1.23 11.39 -19.26
N ASP A 228 -2.37 11.35 -18.56
CA ASP A 228 -3.65 11.86 -19.06
C ASP A 228 -3.60 13.37 -19.27
N ILE A 229 -3.02 14.12 -18.32
CA ILE A 229 -2.79 15.56 -18.46
C ILE A 229 -1.89 15.86 -19.65
N LYS A 230 -0.75 15.15 -19.76
CA LYS A 230 0.17 15.27 -20.89
C LYS A 230 -0.55 15.10 -22.23
N ASN A 231 -1.34 14.04 -22.35
CA ASN A 231 -2.03 13.70 -23.60
C ASN A 231 -3.23 14.62 -23.87
N GLY A 232 -4.06 14.88 -22.86
CA GLY A 232 -5.26 15.71 -22.98
C GLY A 232 -4.95 17.18 -23.22
N LEU A 233 -3.86 17.70 -22.64
CA LEU A 233 -3.47 19.09 -22.80
C LEU A 233 -2.32 19.29 -23.80
N GLY A 234 -1.70 18.25 -24.35
CA GLY A 234 -0.62 18.32 -25.32
C GLY A 234 0.61 19.07 -24.76
N VAL A 235 1.11 18.67 -23.58
CA VAL A 235 2.22 19.29 -22.85
C VAL A 235 3.31 18.27 -22.57
N LEU A 236 4.48 18.71 -22.09
CA LEU A 236 5.54 17.81 -21.66
C LEU A 236 5.14 17.09 -20.37
N LYS A 237 5.65 15.85 -20.15
CA LYS A 237 5.40 15.08 -18.92
C LYS A 237 5.80 15.85 -17.65
N THR A 238 6.93 16.56 -17.70
CA THR A 238 7.40 17.40 -16.58
C THR A 238 6.45 18.56 -16.29
N GLN A 239 5.91 19.22 -17.33
CA GLN A 239 4.93 20.30 -17.19
C GLN A 239 3.59 19.73 -16.63
N ALA A 240 3.17 18.57 -17.13
CA ALA A 240 1.97 17.90 -16.65
C ALA A 240 2.06 17.55 -15.14
N GLU A 241 3.21 17.02 -14.70
CA GLU A 241 3.46 16.71 -13.28
C GLU A 241 3.45 17.97 -12.41
N GLN A 242 4.12 19.02 -12.85
CA GLN A 242 4.13 20.30 -12.13
C GLN A 242 2.71 20.90 -12.01
N MET A 243 1.93 20.88 -13.09
CA MET A 243 0.55 21.36 -13.06
C MET A 243 -0.33 20.53 -12.12
N LYS A 244 -0.19 19.21 -12.15
CA LYS A 244 -0.91 18.32 -11.22
C LYS A 244 -0.62 18.66 -9.77
N ILE A 245 0.66 18.85 -9.42
CA ILE A 245 1.08 19.12 -8.03
C ILE A 245 0.63 20.51 -7.58
N GLN A 246 0.80 21.53 -8.42
CA GLN A 246 0.59 22.92 -8.03
C GLN A 246 -0.89 23.36 -8.11
N PHE A 247 -1.59 22.89 -9.14
CA PHE A 247 -2.93 23.39 -9.49
C PHE A 247 -3.99 22.30 -9.54
N GLY A 248 -3.60 21.02 -9.36
CA GLY A 248 -4.52 19.89 -9.49
C GLY A 248 -5.59 19.88 -8.40
N SER A 249 -6.82 19.56 -8.82
CA SER A 249 -7.96 19.29 -7.96
C SER A 249 -8.68 18.03 -8.42
N ALA A 250 -9.12 17.21 -7.47
CA ALA A 250 -9.94 16.02 -7.75
C ALA A 250 -11.40 16.37 -8.07
N LEU A 251 -11.85 17.60 -7.78
CA LEU A 251 -13.17 18.11 -8.12
C LEU A 251 -13.05 19.34 -9.02
N SER A 252 -13.58 19.23 -10.25
CA SER A 252 -13.53 20.31 -11.23
C SER A 252 -14.45 21.46 -10.89
N ASP A 253 -15.56 21.19 -10.21
CA ASP A 253 -16.56 22.21 -9.85
C ASP A 253 -16.08 23.10 -8.69
N GLU A 254 -15.10 22.65 -7.90
CA GLU A 254 -14.44 23.43 -6.86
C GLU A 254 -13.34 24.35 -7.42
N THR A 255 -13.13 24.36 -8.75
CA THR A 255 -12.13 25.21 -9.40
C THR A 255 -12.78 26.43 -10.06
N LEU A 256 -12.10 27.58 -9.94
CA LEU A 256 -12.56 28.80 -10.57
C LEU A 256 -12.60 28.65 -12.11
N SER A 257 -13.73 28.94 -12.70
CA SER A 257 -13.95 28.79 -14.15
C SER A 257 -13.08 29.71 -15.02
N ASN A 258 -12.59 30.81 -14.44
CA ASN A 258 -11.75 31.82 -15.10
C ASN A 258 -10.27 31.76 -14.71
N ALA A 259 -9.82 30.69 -14.05
CA ALA A 259 -8.42 30.49 -13.72
C ALA A 259 -7.67 29.81 -14.87
N TYR A 260 -6.55 30.40 -15.28
CA TYR A 260 -5.70 29.90 -16.35
C TYR A 260 -4.25 29.80 -15.88
N ILE A 261 -3.53 28.80 -16.41
CA ILE A 261 -2.12 28.56 -16.20
C ILE A 261 -1.41 28.84 -17.53
N THR A 262 -0.41 29.71 -17.54
CA THR A 262 0.41 29.96 -18.72
C THR A 262 1.66 29.08 -18.64
N ILE A 263 1.85 28.22 -19.66
CA ILE A 263 3.02 27.35 -19.79
C ILE A 263 3.89 27.85 -20.95
N PRO A 264 5.23 27.84 -20.76
CA PRO A 264 6.14 28.13 -21.85
C PRO A 264 5.92 27.17 -23.02
N GLY A 265 5.83 27.71 -24.23
CA GLY A 265 5.78 26.89 -25.44
C GLY A 265 7.10 26.16 -25.69
N LEU A 266 7.04 25.08 -26.46
CA LEU A 266 8.23 24.41 -26.98
C LEU A 266 8.98 25.35 -27.93
N ARG A 267 10.26 25.04 -28.23
CA ARG A 267 11.15 25.89 -29.07
C ARG A 267 10.39 26.52 -30.24
N GLY A 268 10.29 27.86 -30.22
CA GLY A 268 9.63 28.64 -31.28
C GLY A 268 8.11 28.68 -31.25
N GLN A 269 7.46 28.04 -30.27
CA GLN A 269 6.01 28.10 -30.08
C GLN A 269 5.63 29.18 -29.06
N GLN A 270 4.45 29.76 -29.22
CA GLN A 270 3.89 30.68 -28.24
C GLN A 270 3.55 29.98 -26.93
N ALA A 271 3.53 30.73 -25.84
CA ALA A 271 3.04 30.24 -24.56
C ALA A 271 1.60 29.76 -24.67
N LYS A 272 1.27 28.67 -23.99
CA LYS A 272 -0.05 28.06 -24.00
C LYS A 272 -0.79 28.38 -22.72
N GLU A 273 -2.01 28.86 -22.85
CA GLU A 273 -2.93 29.05 -21.73
C GLU A 273 -3.79 27.80 -21.53
N ILE A 274 -3.83 27.28 -20.30
CA ILE A 274 -4.57 26.09 -19.92
C ILE A 274 -5.55 26.44 -18.82
N SER A 275 -6.81 26.12 -19.02
CA SER A 275 -7.85 26.27 -18.01
C SER A 275 -7.61 25.31 -16.85
N VAL A 276 -7.58 25.83 -15.61
CA VAL A 276 -7.47 25.01 -14.39
C VAL A 276 -8.67 24.08 -14.27
N LYS A 277 -9.85 24.49 -14.73
CA LYS A 277 -11.04 23.66 -14.73
C LYS A 277 -10.87 22.44 -15.67
N ASN A 278 -10.30 22.62 -16.86
CA ASN A 278 -10.02 21.50 -17.78
C ASN A 278 -8.97 20.55 -17.21
N LEU A 279 -7.92 21.08 -16.56
CA LEU A 279 -6.94 20.26 -15.84
C LEU A 279 -7.63 19.41 -14.77
N SER A 280 -8.51 20.02 -13.96
CA SER A 280 -9.23 19.32 -12.91
C SER A 280 -10.23 18.29 -13.43
N HIS A 281 -10.86 18.51 -14.58
CA HIS A 281 -11.71 17.50 -15.23
C HIS A 281 -10.92 16.24 -15.61
N ILE A 282 -9.70 16.40 -16.16
CA ILE A 282 -8.85 15.26 -16.50
C ILE A 282 -8.45 14.48 -15.24
N ILE A 283 -8.07 15.20 -14.18
CA ILE A 283 -7.67 14.61 -12.90
C ILE A 283 -8.85 13.88 -12.26
N GLN A 284 -10.03 14.53 -12.21
CA GLN A 284 -11.24 13.96 -11.62
C GLN A 284 -11.65 12.66 -12.32
N ALA A 285 -11.66 12.63 -13.66
CA ALA A 285 -12.03 11.45 -14.42
C ALA A 285 -11.14 10.24 -14.07
N ARG A 286 -9.81 10.44 -13.97
CA ARG A 286 -8.90 9.36 -13.60
C ARG A 286 -9.05 8.94 -12.14
N MET A 287 -9.19 9.90 -11.23
CA MET A 287 -9.35 9.58 -9.81
C MET A 287 -10.67 8.87 -9.54
N GLN A 288 -11.74 9.27 -10.24
CA GLN A 288 -13.02 8.57 -10.16
C GLN A 288 -12.88 7.10 -10.58
N GLU A 289 -12.21 6.83 -11.70
CA GLU A 289 -11.94 5.45 -12.14
C GLU A 289 -11.16 4.64 -11.08
N VAL A 290 -10.12 5.21 -10.48
CA VAL A 290 -9.37 4.55 -9.40
C VAL A 290 -10.28 4.23 -8.21
N LEU A 291 -11.13 5.16 -7.80
CA LEU A 291 -12.06 4.97 -6.69
C LEU A 291 -13.18 3.96 -7.01
N GLU A 292 -13.61 3.89 -8.27
CA GLU A 292 -14.56 2.86 -8.73
C GLU A 292 -13.95 1.45 -8.63
N PHE A 293 -12.64 1.28 -8.88
CA PHE A 293 -11.95 0.02 -8.59
C PHE A 293 -11.92 -0.30 -7.10
N VAL A 294 -11.73 0.70 -6.23
CA VAL A 294 -11.83 0.50 -4.77
C VAL A 294 -13.23 -0.01 -4.41
N VAL A 295 -14.28 0.63 -4.91
CA VAL A 295 -15.68 0.19 -4.70
C VAL A 295 -15.91 -1.23 -5.21
N TYR A 296 -15.36 -1.57 -6.38
CA TYR A 296 -15.44 -2.92 -6.93
C TYR A 296 -14.86 -3.97 -5.95
N HIS A 297 -13.67 -3.71 -5.42
CA HIS A 297 -13.02 -4.62 -4.46
C HIS A 297 -13.79 -4.72 -3.13
N LEU A 298 -14.33 -3.62 -2.62
CA LEU A 298 -15.16 -3.63 -1.42
C LEU A 298 -16.41 -4.49 -1.59
N LYS A 299 -17.07 -4.38 -2.75
CA LYS A 299 -18.24 -5.20 -3.08
C LYS A 299 -17.93 -6.70 -3.19
N GLN A 300 -16.74 -7.06 -3.69
CA GLN A 300 -16.32 -8.47 -3.77
C GLN A 300 -16.28 -9.17 -2.42
N VAL A 301 -15.98 -8.44 -1.36
CA VAL A 301 -15.89 -8.97 0.01
C VAL A 301 -17.15 -8.65 0.84
N GLY A 302 -18.18 -8.10 0.22
CA GLY A 302 -19.45 -7.76 0.89
C GLY A 302 -19.34 -6.62 1.91
N LEU A 303 -18.28 -5.83 1.83
CA LEU A 303 -18.02 -4.70 2.72
C LEU A 303 -18.33 -3.39 1.98
N ASP A 304 -19.59 -3.14 1.76
CA ASP A 304 -20.08 -1.88 1.22
C ASP A 304 -20.31 -0.81 2.32
N ASN A 305 -20.85 0.32 1.94
CA ASN A 305 -21.00 1.56 2.71
C ASN A 305 -21.52 1.43 4.15
N LYS A 306 -22.07 0.28 4.57
CA LYS A 306 -22.73 0.12 5.87
C LYS A 306 -21.86 -0.57 6.93
N LEU A 307 -20.75 -1.16 6.53
CA LEU A 307 -19.94 -2.00 7.41
C LEU A 307 -18.59 -1.38 7.77
N LEU A 308 -18.11 -0.40 7.00
CA LEU A 308 -16.85 0.29 7.27
C LEU A 308 -17.09 1.58 8.05
N ASN A 309 -17.37 1.46 9.35
CA ASN A 309 -17.61 2.62 10.22
C ASN A 309 -16.35 3.47 10.46
N GLY A 310 -15.15 2.88 10.35
CA GLY A 310 -13.86 3.57 10.35
C GLY A 310 -13.56 4.30 9.04
N GLY A 311 -14.40 4.08 8.01
CA GLY A 311 -14.31 4.79 6.74
C GLY A 311 -13.16 4.36 5.84
N ILE A 312 -12.73 5.28 4.99
CA ILE A 312 -11.58 5.11 4.10
C ILE A 312 -10.44 6.01 4.57
N ILE A 313 -9.26 5.43 4.77
CA ILE A 313 -8.03 6.18 5.06
C ILE A 313 -7.23 6.28 3.77
N LEU A 314 -7.08 7.50 3.27
CA LEU A 314 -6.29 7.81 2.08
C LEU A 314 -4.86 8.11 2.50
N THR A 315 -3.88 7.49 1.84
CA THR A 315 -2.46 7.74 2.06
C THR A 315 -1.69 7.72 0.75
N GLY A 316 -0.36 7.85 0.81
CA GLY A 316 0.49 7.95 -0.38
C GLY A 316 0.55 9.36 -0.97
N GLY A 317 1.38 9.53 -1.99
CA GLY A 317 1.59 10.84 -2.63
C GLY A 317 0.36 11.38 -3.35
N GLY A 318 -0.49 10.49 -3.89
CA GLY A 318 -1.74 10.87 -4.57
C GLY A 318 -2.80 11.41 -3.62
N SER A 319 -2.75 11.05 -2.34
CA SER A 319 -3.70 11.53 -1.33
C SER A 319 -3.60 13.04 -1.06
N GLN A 320 -2.47 13.67 -1.47
CA GLN A 320 -2.26 15.11 -1.35
C GLN A 320 -3.04 15.95 -2.37
N LEU A 321 -3.76 15.30 -3.29
CA LEU A 321 -4.55 16.00 -4.28
C LEU A 321 -5.71 16.74 -3.61
N LYS A 322 -5.88 18.02 -3.96
CA LYS A 322 -6.97 18.85 -3.40
C LYS A 322 -8.33 18.21 -3.68
N HIS A 323 -9.23 18.31 -2.71
CA HIS A 323 -10.62 17.82 -2.76
C HIS A 323 -10.76 16.29 -3.00
N LEU A 324 -9.69 15.52 -2.75
CA LEU A 324 -9.76 14.07 -2.93
C LEU A 324 -10.67 13.38 -1.90
N ILE A 325 -10.70 13.89 -0.66
CA ILE A 325 -11.61 13.37 0.37
C ILE A 325 -13.05 13.46 -0.13
N GLN A 326 -13.47 14.63 -0.59
CA GLN A 326 -14.84 14.88 -1.06
C GLN A 326 -15.18 13.99 -2.28
N LEU A 327 -14.23 13.84 -3.23
CA LEU A 327 -14.43 12.93 -4.36
C LEU A 327 -14.57 11.48 -3.89
N THR A 328 -13.75 11.06 -2.92
CA THR A 328 -13.81 9.70 -2.37
C THR A 328 -15.17 9.44 -1.74
N GLU A 329 -15.64 10.34 -0.88
CA GLU A 329 -16.96 10.23 -0.25
C GLU A 329 -18.11 10.24 -1.27
N TYR A 330 -17.99 11.06 -2.29
CA TYR A 330 -18.98 11.12 -3.39
C TYR A 330 -19.07 9.80 -4.17
N VAL A 331 -17.92 9.23 -4.54
CA VAL A 331 -17.87 8.00 -5.36
C VAL A 331 -18.19 6.76 -4.55
N THR A 332 -17.68 6.68 -3.33
CA THR A 332 -17.78 5.46 -2.52
C THR A 332 -19.00 5.44 -1.61
N GLY A 333 -19.54 6.60 -1.25
CA GLY A 333 -20.57 6.73 -0.22
C GLY A 333 -20.07 6.45 1.21
N ILE A 334 -18.75 6.38 1.41
CA ILE A 334 -18.09 6.06 2.68
C ILE A 334 -17.29 7.29 3.10
N THR A 335 -17.32 7.65 4.39
CA THR A 335 -16.51 8.75 4.93
C THR A 335 -15.02 8.51 4.70
N ALA A 336 -14.27 9.57 4.41
CA ALA A 336 -12.85 9.46 4.12
C ALA A 336 -12.01 10.48 4.90
N ARG A 337 -10.76 10.10 5.21
CA ARG A 337 -9.77 10.97 5.82
C ARG A 337 -8.38 10.70 5.28
N ILE A 338 -7.46 11.66 5.44
CA ILE A 338 -6.05 11.43 5.16
C ILE A 338 -5.41 10.73 6.37
N GLY A 339 -4.66 9.67 6.10
CA GLY A 339 -3.88 8.94 7.10
C GLY A 339 -2.50 9.56 7.29
N PHE A 340 -2.13 9.78 8.55
CA PHE A 340 -0.81 10.24 8.95
C PHE A 340 -0.24 9.30 10.01
N PRO A 341 1.09 9.05 10.03
CA PRO A 341 1.72 8.12 10.98
C PRO A 341 1.92 8.72 12.39
N ASN A 342 1.26 9.82 12.72
CA ASN A 342 1.50 10.63 13.91
C ASN A 342 1.34 9.86 15.22
N GLU A 343 0.39 8.92 15.28
CA GLU A 343 0.14 8.14 16.49
C GLU A 343 1.24 7.12 16.78
N HIS A 344 2.02 6.73 15.77
CA HIS A 344 3.09 5.73 15.88
C HIS A 344 4.47 6.37 16.07
N LEU A 345 4.60 7.67 15.80
CA LEU A 345 5.87 8.38 15.90
C LEU A 345 6.10 8.95 17.30
N ALA A 346 7.36 8.98 17.72
CA ALA A 346 7.78 9.71 18.91
C ALA A 346 7.67 11.22 18.68
N SER A 347 7.40 11.97 19.76
CA SER A 347 7.28 13.43 19.71
C SER A 347 8.57 14.06 19.16
N GLY A 348 8.45 14.95 18.18
CA GLY A 348 9.58 15.63 17.52
C GLY A 348 9.99 15.09 16.17
N HIS A 349 9.33 14.04 15.67
CA HIS A 349 9.58 13.43 14.36
C HIS A 349 8.40 13.63 13.35
N ILE A 350 7.59 14.66 13.59
CA ILE A 350 6.44 15.03 12.73
C ILE A 350 6.86 16.12 11.75
#